data_7ac082bed0736e0a50c763ddbcee98b6
#
_entry.id   7ac082bed0736e0a50c763ddbcee98b6
#
_cell.length_a   1.000
_cell.length_b   1.000
_cell.length_c   1.000
_cell.angle_alpha   90.00
_cell.angle_beta   90.00
_cell.angle_gamma   90.00
#
_symmetry.space_group_name_H-M   'P 1'
#
loop_
_entity.id
_entity.type
_entity.pdbx_description
1 polymer ?
#
loop_
_entity_poly.entity_id
_entity_poly.type
_entity_poly.pdbx_seq_one_letter_code
_entity_poly.pdbx_strand_id
1 'polypeptide(L)'
;MTINGFDDMKRFLLMIAMVMGFMVGNAQESSGDNQQRKLIYCSCAYRTSGLPVGEISYSYYALTADIGTDPYVTYSETRGDEPDKKNYPVTEADVDELYELITQLEVKKLNGYDAIEEMPGVTTYRIHVEWADGTQATANWSNHVGSEKAATAYNSLLTKLSALVDRQKK
;
A
#
# COMPACT_ATOMS: atom_id res chain seq x y z
N MET A 1 -27.37 71.39 -13.41
CA MET A 1 -26.14 70.58 -13.27
C MET A 1 -26.60 69.15 -13.00
N THR A 2 -26.77 68.37 -14.06
CA THR A 2 -27.37 66.99 -14.01
C THR A 2 -26.21 66.00 -13.99
N ILE A 3 -26.03 65.40 -12.86
CA ILE A 3 -25.03 64.39 -12.69
C ILE A 3 -25.56 63.09 -13.28
N ASN A 4 -24.90 62.60 -14.36
CA ASN A 4 -25.24 61.33 -15.02
C ASN A 4 -24.78 60.17 -14.18
N GLY A 5 -25.58 59.75 -13.18
CA GLY A 5 -25.33 58.61 -12.32
C GLY A 5 -25.35 57.25 -13.03
N PHE A 6 -25.66 57.26 -14.34
CA PHE A 6 -25.73 56.00 -15.10
C PHE A 6 -24.37 55.54 -15.66
N ASP A 7 -23.47 56.51 -15.93
CA ASP A 7 -22.13 56.18 -16.44
C ASP A 7 -21.16 55.72 -15.33
N ASP A 8 -21.34 56.26 -14.11
CA ASP A 8 -20.53 55.85 -12.96
C ASP A 8 -20.90 54.42 -12.49
N MET A 9 -22.16 54.05 -12.59
CA MET A 9 -22.61 52.70 -12.24
C MET A 9 -22.10 51.63 -13.24
N LYS A 10 -22.00 51.99 -14.53
CA LYS A 10 -21.40 51.09 -15.54
C LYS A 10 -19.90 50.90 -15.35
N ARG A 11 -19.18 51.95 -14.96
CA ARG A 11 -17.74 51.87 -14.64
C ARG A 11 -17.49 51.05 -13.39
N PHE A 12 -18.36 51.15 -12.39
CA PHE A 12 -18.27 50.37 -11.16
C PHE A 12 -18.54 48.88 -11.41
N LEU A 13 -19.55 48.56 -12.25
CA LEU A 13 -19.83 47.18 -12.67
C LEU A 13 -18.71 46.57 -13.51
N LEU A 14 -18.05 47.39 -14.37
CA LEU A 14 -16.91 46.92 -15.17
C LEU A 14 -15.67 46.65 -14.31
N MET A 15 -15.43 47.44 -13.25
CA MET A 15 -14.35 47.19 -12.29
C MET A 15 -14.59 45.93 -11.46
N ILE A 16 -15.81 45.64 -11.03
CA ILE A 16 -16.15 44.43 -10.29
C ILE A 16 -15.98 43.19 -11.19
N ALA A 17 -16.36 43.29 -12.47
CA ALA A 17 -16.16 42.19 -13.43
C ALA A 17 -14.66 41.93 -13.73
N MET A 18 -13.81 42.96 -13.76
CA MET A 18 -12.36 42.78 -13.89
C MET A 18 -11.71 42.17 -12.65
N VAL A 19 -12.15 42.54 -11.45
CA VAL A 19 -11.60 41.96 -10.20
C VAL A 19 -12.03 40.50 -10.02
N MET A 20 -13.26 40.15 -10.42
CA MET A 20 -13.69 38.74 -10.38
C MET A 20 -13.07 37.89 -11.49
N GLY A 21 -12.71 38.48 -12.64
CA GLY A 21 -12.01 37.77 -13.72
C GLY A 21 -10.55 37.42 -13.40
N PHE A 22 -9.91 38.13 -12.47
CA PHE A 22 -8.52 37.83 -12.04
C PHE A 22 -8.43 36.82 -10.91
N MET A 23 -9.52 36.49 -10.21
CA MET A 23 -9.53 35.46 -9.16
C MET A 23 -9.87 34.06 -9.67
N VAL A 24 -10.24 33.91 -10.96
CA VAL A 24 -10.54 32.61 -11.57
C VAL A 24 -9.35 32.02 -12.35
N GLY A 25 -8.21 32.73 -12.41
CA GLY A 25 -7.10 32.41 -13.27
C GLY A 25 -5.91 31.70 -12.62
N ASN A 26 -5.97 31.22 -11.37
CA ASN A 26 -4.90 30.42 -10.76
C ASN A 26 -5.39 29.41 -9.70
N ALA A 27 -6.60 28.89 -9.84
CA ALA A 27 -6.85 27.54 -9.41
C ALA A 27 -6.22 26.65 -10.49
N GLN A 28 -4.92 26.41 -10.39
CA GLN A 28 -4.32 25.24 -10.94
C GLN A 28 -5.07 24.11 -10.22
N GLU A 29 -6.13 23.61 -10.88
CA GLU A 29 -6.66 22.29 -10.58
C GLU A 29 -5.46 21.34 -10.66
N SER A 30 -4.83 21.10 -9.53
CA SER A 30 -4.26 19.81 -9.30
C SER A 30 -5.47 18.87 -9.35
N SER A 31 -5.84 18.46 -10.54
CA SER A 31 -6.58 17.24 -10.76
C SER A 31 -5.65 16.08 -10.39
N GLY A 32 -5.23 16.05 -9.14
CA GLY A 32 -4.95 14.84 -8.45
C GLY A 32 -6.29 14.13 -8.44
N ASP A 33 -6.45 13.22 -9.38
CA ASP A 33 -7.40 12.15 -9.30
C ASP A 33 -7.21 11.60 -7.88
N ASN A 34 -8.12 11.96 -6.96
CA ASN A 34 -8.19 11.40 -5.63
C ASN A 34 -8.67 9.96 -5.83
N GLN A 35 -7.85 9.17 -6.52
CA GLN A 35 -8.01 7.74 -6.61
C GLN A 35 -7.84 7.24 -5.18
N GLN A 36 -8.95 7.13 -4.49
CA GLN A 36 -8.99 6.74 -3.10
C GLN A 36 -8.32 5.37 -3.01
N ARG A 37 -7.12 5.31 -2.45
CA ARG A 37 -6.40 4.06 -2.23
C ARG A 37 -7.35 3.03 -1.63
N LYS A 38 -7.38 1.85 -2.21
CA LYS A 38 -8.20 0.73 -1.75
C LYS A 38 -7.41 -0.20 -0.83
N LEU A 39 -6.10 -0.23 -0.99
CA LEU A 39 -5.16 -1.04 -0.22
C LEU A 39 -4.26 -0.11 0.60
N ILE A 40 -4.14 -0.35 1.91
CA ILE A 40 -3.24 0.41 2.79
C ILE A 40 -2.07 -0.41 3.31
N TYR A 41 -2.23 -1.73 3.42
CA TYR A 41 -1.17 -2.60 3.88
C TYR A 41 -1.29 -4.00 3.26
N CYS A 42 -0.14 -4.59 2.91
CA CYS A 42 -0.05 -6.00 2.50
C CYS A 42 1.30 -6.55 2.90
N SER A 43 1.33 -7.65 3.65
CA SER A 43 2.59 -8.32 4.00
C SER A 43 2.56 -9.81 3.76
N CYS A 44 3.75 -10.33 3.39
CA CYS A 44 4.08 -11.74 3.36
C CYS A 44 5.29 -11.97 4.26
N ALA A 45 5.16 -12.85 5.22
CA ALA A 45 6.23 -13.20 6.14
C ALA A 45 6.41 -14.70 6.23
N TYR A 46 7.64 -15.15 6.52
CA TYR A 46 7.91 -16.50 6.99
C TYR A 46 8.83 -16.48 8.20
N ARG A 47 8.71 -17.49 9.02
CA ARG A 47 9.59 -17.75 10.17
C ARG A 47 9.92 -19.22 10.22
N THR A 48 11.20 -19.54 10.35
CA THR A 48 11.66 -20.92 10.59
C THR A 48 12.19 -21.01 12.02
N SER A 49 11.70 -21.98 12.79
CA SER A 49 12.12 -22.23 14.16
C SER A 49 13.30 -23.22 14.20
N GLY A 50 14.17 -23.10 15.22
CA GLY A 50 15.25 -24.08 15.47
C GLY A 50 16.40 -24.07 14.47
N LEU A 51 16.62 -22.97 13.75
CA LEU A 51 17.77 -22.82 12.87
C LEU A 51 19.06 -22.55 13.65
N PRO A 52 20.24 -22.94 13.09
CA PRO A 52 21.52 -22.54 13.59
C PRO A 52 21.70 -21.02 13.69
N VAL A 53 22.57 -20.59 14.61
CA VAL A 53 22.90 -19.17 14.77
C VAL A 53 23.49 -18.62 13.45
N GLY A 54 22.95 -17.49 12.97
CA GLY A 54 23.40 -16.83 11.74
C GLY A 54 22.60 -17.17 10.47
N GLU A 55 21.68 -18.15 10.52
CA GLU A 55 20.73 -18.38 9.44
C GLU A 55 19.53 -17.44 9.54
N ILE A 56 18.85 -17.18 8.39
CA ILE A 56 17.66 -16.34 8.35
C ILE A 56 16.52 -17.06 9.06
N SER A 57 16.16 -16.57 10.25
CA SER A 57 15.08 -17.14 11.06
C SER A 57 13.73 -16.49 10.78
N TYR A 58 13.73 -15.28 10.24
CA TYR A 58 12.52 -14.52 9.91
C TYR A 58 12.79 -13.61 8.71
N SER A 59 11.83 -13.53 7.79
CA SER A 59 11.86 -12.56 6.71
C SER A 59 10.45 -12.11 6.39
N TYR A 60 10.30 -10.83 6.02
CA TYR A 60 9.05 -10.32 5.50
C TYR A 60 9.23 -9.25 4.44
N TYR A 61 8.23 -9.15 3.57
CA TYR A 61 7.99 -8.04 2.67
C TYR A 61 6.66 -7.41 3.05
N ALA A 62 6.61 -6.10 3.19
CA ALA A 62 5.39 -5.39 3.55
C ALA A 62 5.24 -4.10 2.73
N LEU A 63 4.17 -4.00 1.92
CA LEU A 63 3.71 -2.73 1.39
C LEU A 63 3.04 -1.93 2.50
N THR A 64 3.42 -0.66 2.63
CA THR A 64 2.71 0.36 3.41
C THR A 64 2.29 1.48 2.47
N ALA A 65 1.00 1.78 2.43
CA ALA A 65 0.40 2.75 1.52
C ALA A 65 -0.68 3.57 2.26
N ASP A 66 -0.31 4.13 3.42
CA ASP A 66 -1.21 4.98 4.21
C ASP A 66 -1.71 6.17 3.40
N ILE A 67 -2.95 6.58 3.63
CA ILE A 67 -3.56 7.71 2.94
C ILE A 67 -2.78 8.99 3.25
N GLY A 68 -2.36 9.71 2.20
CA GLY A 68 -1.63 10.97 2.31
C GLY A 68 -0.12 10.83 2.50
N THR A 69 0.43 9.61 2.38
CA THR A 69 1.89 9.36 2.40
C THR A 69 2.35 8.68 1.11
N ASP A 70 3.62 8.84 0.75
CA ASP A 70 4.20 8.09 -0.35
C ASP A 70 4.29 6.61 0.02
N PRO A 71 3.82 5.69 -0.87
CA PRO A 71 3.85 4.26 -0.57
C PRO A 71 5.27 3.70 -0.67
N TYR A 72 5.54 2.68 0.14
CA TYR A 72 6.82 1.99 0.14
C TYR A 72 6.68 0.51 0.48
N VAL A 73 7.63 -0.30 0.02
CA VAL A 73 7.78 -1.70 0.45
C VAL A 73 8.95 -1.80 1.43
N THR A 74 8.68 -2.34 2.60
CA THR A 74 9.70 -2.74 3.55
C THR A 74 10.12 -4.16 3.25
N TYR A 75 11.42 -4.39 3.09
CA TYR A 75 12.04 -5.72 3.22
C TYR A 75 12.78 -5.79 4.53
N SER A 76 12.60 -6.89 5.26
CA SER A 76 13.36 -7.17 6.47
C SER A 76 13.70 -8.65 6.56
N GLU A 77 14.92 -8.93 6.97
CA GLU A 77 15.35 -10.26 7.37
C GLU A 77 16.03 -10.21 8.74
N THR A 78 15.88 -11.26 9.52
CA THR A 78 16.53 -11.41 10.82
C THR A 78 17.49 -12.59 10.76
N ARG A 79 18.75 -12.32 11.03
CA ARG A 79 19.81 -13.31 11.21
C ARG A 79 20.30 -13.23 12.67
N GLY A 80 20.00 -14.24 13.46
CA GLY A 80 20.20 -14.15 14.90
C GLY A 80 19.20 -13.21 15.55
N ASP A 81 19.68 -12.23 16.32
CA ASP A 81 18.83 -11.35 17.12
C ASP A 81 18.58 -9.96 16.49
N GLU A 82 19.27 -9.62 15.41
CA GLU A 82 19.17 -8.28 14.79
C GLU A 82 18.45 -8.33 13.44
N PRO A 83 17.36 -7.53 13.28
CA PRO A 83 16.71 -7.38 11.99
C PRO A 83 17.46 -6.38 11.10
N ASP A 84 17.77 -6.77 9.85
CA ASP A 84 18.11 -5.83 8.77
C ASP A 84 16.81 -5.38 8.10
N LYS A 85 16.51 -4.08 8.16
CA LYS A 85 15.26 -3.51 7.64
C LYS A 85 15.55 -2.36 6.68
N LYS A 86 14.98 -2.44 5.46
CA LYS A 86 15.10 -1.42 4.42
C LYS A 86 13.75 -1.09 3.80
N ASN A 87 13.53 0.19 3.52
CA ASN A 87 12.34 0.68 2.83
C ASN A 87 12.68 1.07 1.40
N TYR A 88 11.82 0.70 0.47
CA TYR A 88 11.95 0.94 -0.95
C TYR A 88 10.71 1.67 -1.46
N PRO A 89 10.83 2.88 -2.01
CA PRO A 89 9.69 3.63 -2.51
C PRO A 89 9.04 2.91 -3.69
N VAL A 90 7.71 2.99 -3.79
CA VAL A 90 6.93 2.42 -4.90
C VAL A 90 5.93 3.47 -5.39
N THR A 91 5.29 3.20 -6.52
CA THR A 91 4.31 4.12 -7.13
C THR A 91 2.88 3.73 -6.76
N GLU A 92 1.92 4.65 -6.95
CA GLU A 92 0.49 4.34 -6.84
C GLU A 92 0.08 3.20 -7.78
N ALA A 93 0.62 3.17 -9.00
CA ALA A 93 0.37 2.09 -9.95
C ALA A 93 0.80 0.72 -9.40
N ASP A 94 1.90 0.66 -8.63
CA ASP A 94 2.34 -0.58 -8.00
C ASP A 94 1.37 -1.03 -6.89
N VAL A 95 0.79 -0.07 -6.16
CA VAL A 95 -0.24 -0.34 -5.13
C VAL A 95 -1.51 -0.88 -5.79
N ASP A 96 -1.96 -0.26 -6.89
CA ASP A 96 -3.13 -0.71 -7.64
C ASP A 96 -2.93 -2.12 -8.23
N GLU A 97 -1.78 -2.39 -8.85
CA GLU A 97 -1.45 -3.72 -9.37
C GLU A 97 -1.46 -4.79 -8.26
N LEU A 98 -0.95 -4.46 -7.07
CA LEU A 98 -0.98 -5.37 -5.94
C LEU A 98 -2.40 -5.58 -5.42
N TYR A 99 -3.23 -4.53 -5.37
CA TYR A 99 -4.65 -4.63 -5.02
C TYR A 99 -5.41 -5.56 -5.97
N GLU A 100 -5.20 -5.42 -7.27
CA GLU A 100 -5.82 -6.30 -8.28
C GLU A 100 -5.38 -7.76 -8.10
N LEU A 101 -4.09 -8.01 -7.85
CA LEU A 101 -3.58 -9.35 -7.57
C LEU A 101 -4.22 -9.96 -6.32
N ILE A 102 -4.31 -9.19 -5.21
CA ILE A 102 -4.97 -9.62 -3.97
C ILE A 102 -6.43 -9.99 -4.21
N THR A 103 -7.11 -9.21 -5.06
CA THR A 103 -8.51 -9.45 -5.45
C THR A 103 -8.67 -10.71 -6.27
N GLN A 104 -7.81 -10.93 -7.29
CA GLN A 104 -7.80 -12.12 -8.12
C GLN A 104 -7.51 -13.40 -7.33
N LEU A 105 -6.62 -13.32 -6.34
CA LEU A 105 -6.27 -14.42 -5.45
C LEU A 105 -7.33 -14.68 -4.36
N GLU A 106 -8.38 -13.84 -4.31
CA GLU A 106 -9.46 -13.95 -3.31
C GLU A 106 -8.93 -13.98 -1.85
N VAL A 107 -7.91 -13.17 -1.53
CA VAL A 107 -7.25 -13.20 -0.22
C VAL A 107 -8.22 -12.96 0.93
N LYS A 108 -9.29 -12.19 0.74
CA LYS A 108 -10.37 -12.01 1.74
C LYS A 108 -10.97 -13.35 2.22
N LYS A 109 -11.02 -14.37 1.35
CA LYS A 109 -11.54 -15.71 1.70
C LYS A 109 -10.55 -16.55 2.54
N LEU A 110 -9.31 -16.09 2.69
CA LEU A 110 -8.32 -16.72 3.57
C LEU A 110 -8.36 -16.15 5.00
N ASN A 111 -9.20 -15.13 5.25
CA ASN A 111 -9.26 -14.51 6.57
C ASN A 111 -9.64 -15.53 7.66
N GLY A 112 -8.83 -15.55 8.72
CA GLY A 112 -9.01 -16.50 9.83
C GLY A 112 -8.49 -17.91 9.53
N TYR A 113 -7.88 -18.14 8.35
CA TYR A 113 -7.20 -19.42 8.11
C TYR A 113 -5.99 -19.53 9.04
N ASP A 114 -5.99 -20.52 9.92
CA ASP A 114 -4.93 -20.77 10.89
C ASP A 114 -4.67 -22.27 10.98
N ALA A 115 -3.52 -22.70 10.47
CA ALA A 115 -3.07 -24.09 10.44
C ALA A 115 -1.58 -24.14 10.83
N ILE A 116 -1.28 -23.79 12.08
CA ILE A 116 0.07 -23.77 12.62
C ILE A 116 0.39 -25.07 13.36
N GLU A 117 1.57 -25.63 13.09
CA GLU A 117 2.19 -26.68 13.87
C GLU A 117 3.43 -26.10 14.56
N GLU A 118 3.51 -26.24 15.88
CA GLU A 118 4.66 -25.81 16.67
C GLU A 118 5.65 -26.96 16.85
N MET A 119 6.58 -27.09 15.91
CA MET A 119 7.69 -28.06 16.00
C MET A 119 9.02 -27.41 15.60
N PRO A 120 10.17 -27.85 16.16
CA PRO A 120 11.48 -27.41 15.69
C PRO A 120 11.69 -27.73 14.21
N GLY A 121 12.27 -26.78 13.46
CA GLY A 121 12.54 -26.92 12.02
C GLY A 121 11.32 -26.65 11.11
N VAL A 122 10.16 -26.35 11.68
CA VAL A 122 8.97 -25.99 10.90
C VAL A 122 9.05 -24.52 10.46
N THR A 123 8.71 -24.28 9.21
CA THR A 123 8.54 -22.94 8.67
C THR A 123 7.08 -22.55 8.72
N THR A 124 6.78 -21.44 9.36
CA THR A 124 5.46 -20.84 9.37
C THR A 124 5.39 -19.66 8.38
N TYR A 125 4.27 -19.53 7.70
CA TYR A 125 3.98 -18.48 6.72
C TYR A 125 2.82 -17.64 7.20
N ARG A 126 2.85 -16.37 6.83
CA ARG A 126 1.75 -15.42 7.13
C ARG A 126 1.49 -14.52 5.93
N ILE A 127 0.20 -14.33 5.65
CA ILE A 127 -0.31 -13.22 4.84
C ILE A 127 -1.11 -12.30 5.77
N HIS A 128 -0.89 -10.99 5.65
CA HIS A 128 -1.77 -10.00 6.29
C HIS A 128 -2.04 -8.85 5.33
N VAL A 129 -3.31 -8.50 5.16
CA VAL A 129 -3.78 -7.45 4.26
C VAL A 129 -4.77 -6.56 4.99
N GLU A 130 -4.65 -5.24 4.79
CA GLU A 130 -5.59 -4.24 5.29
C GLU A 130 -6.07 -3.35 4.13
N TRP A 131 -7.38 -3.15 4.06
CA TRP A 131 -8.02 -2.30 3.06
C TRP A 131 -8.42 -0.95 3.66
N ALA A 132 -8.55 0.06 2.82
CA ALA A 132 -8.92 1.42 3.23
C ALA A 132 -10.33 1.52 3.85
N ASP A 133 -11.19 0.53 3.61
CA ASP A 133 -12.51 0.42 4.24
C ASP A 133 -12.47 -0.12 5.69
N GLY A 134 -11.26 -0.34 6.24
CA GLY A 134 -11.04 -0.89 7.58
C GLY A 134 -11.16 -2.41 7.65
N THR A 135 -11.46 -3.09 6.54
CA THR A 135 -11.45 -4.56 6.52
C THR A 135 -10.02 -5.09 6.51
N GLN A 136 -9.82 -6.30 7.03
CA GLN A 136 -8.53 -6.98 7.04
C GLN A 136 -8.69 -8.48 6.76
N ALA A 137 -7.60 -9.10 6.32
CA ALA A 137 -7.50 -10.55 6.21
C ALA A 137 -6.14 -11.02 6.71
N THR A 138 -6.16 -12.08 7.52
CA THR A 138 -4.94 -12.73 8.02
C THR A 138 -5.05 -14.23 7.81
N ALA A 139 -3.98 -14.84 7.30
CA ALA A 139 -3.83 -16.28 7.17
C ALA A 139 -2.46 -16.70 7.68
N ASN A 140 -2.40 -17.75 8.48
CA ASN A 140 -1.17 -18.34 9.02
C ASN A 140 -1.16 -19.84 8.78
N TRP A 141 -0.03 -20.41 8.44
CA TRP A 141 0.10 -21.87 8.31
C TRP A 141 1.56 -22.34 8.38
N SER A 142 1.74 -23.60 8.67
CA SER A 142 3.04 -24.27 8.61
C SER A 142 3.22 -25.01 7.28
N ASN A 143 4.47 -25.21 6.84
CA ASN A 143 4.82 -25.82 5.56
C ASN A 143 4.23 -27.25 5.36
N HIS A 144 3.87 -27.95 6.43
CA HIS A 144 3.32 -29.30 6.37
C HIS A 144 1.78 -29.36 6.31
N VAL A 145 1.08 -28.28 6.73
CA VAL A 145 -0.38 -28.27 6.88
C VAL A 145 -1.09 -27.16 6.10
N GLY A 146 -0.34 -26.39 5.32
CA GLY A 146 -0.89 -25.29 4.53
C GLY A 146 -1.79 -25.78 3.39
N SER A 147 -2.88 -25.04 3.12
CA SER A 147 -3.68 -25.28 1.92
C SER A 147 -2.96 -24.81 0.66
N GLU A 148 -3.17 -25.51 -0.46
CA GLU A 148 -2.64 -25.12 -1.77
C GLU A 148 -3.05 -23.66 -2.14
N LYS A 149 -4.28 -23.27 -1.81
CA LYS A 149 -4.77 -21.91 -2.06
C LYS A 149 -3.99 -20.87 -1.28
N ALA A 150 -3.71 -21.11 0.02
CA ALA A 150 -2.94 -20.20 0.85
C ALA A 150 -1.48 -20.09 0.37
N ALA A 151 -0.87 -21.23 0.02
CA ALA A 151 0.50 -21.28 -0.51
C ALA A 151 0.61 -20.55 -1.87
N THR A 152 -0.35 -20.73 -2.77
CA THR A 152 -0.40 -20.04 -4.06
C THR A 152 -0.54 -18.53 -3.87
N ALA A 153 -1.43 -18.09 -3.00
CA ALA A 153 -1.60 -16.67 -2.69
C ALA A 153 -0.31 -16.07 -2.13
N TYR A 154 0.31 -16.75 -1.16
CA TYR A 154 1.59 -16.30 -0.57
C TYR A 154 2.69 -16.16 -1.62
N ASN A 155 2.92 -17.18 -2.43
CA ASN A 155 3.99 -17.18 -3.42
C ASN A 155 3.79 -16.08 -4.48
N SER A 156 2.55 -15.85 -4.92
CA SER A 156 2.23 -14.81 -5.88
C SER A 156 2.46 -13.41 -5.30
N LEU A 157 2.01 -13.16 -4.07
CA LEU A 157 2.21 -11.89 -3.38
C LEU A 157 3.68 -11.65 -3.06
N LEU A 158 4.39 -12.67 -2.56
CA LEU A 158 5.82 -12.59 -2.30
C LEU A 158 6.61 -12.24 -3.56
N THR A 159 6.31 -12.91 -4.68
CA THR A 159 6.94 -12.65 -5.98
C THR A 159 6.71 -11.20 -6.41
N LYS A 160 5.49 -10.68 -6.28
CA LYS A 160 5.19 -9.29 -6.62
C LYS A 160 5.95 -8.31 -5.71
N LEU A 161 5.88 -8.48 -4.39
CA LEU A 161 6.55 -7.61 -3.43
C LEU A 161 8.07 -7.64 -3.57
N SER A 162 8.69 -8.81 -3.77
CA SER A 162 10.13 -8.91 -3.99
C SER A 162 10.56 -8.25 -5.29
N ALA A 163 9.78 -8.36 -6.37
CA ALA A 163 10.07 -7.69 -7.63
C ALA A 163 10.07 -6.15 -7.50
N LEU A 164 9.19 -5.58 -6.65
CA LEU A 164 9.18 -4.15 -6.35
C LEU A 164 10.49 -3.70 -5.67
N VAL A 165 10.98 -4.50 -4.72
CA VAL A 165 12.27 -4.27 -4.04
C VAL A 165 13.45 -4.40 -5.00
N ASP A 166 13.47 -5.44 -5.83
CA ASP A 166 14.61 -5.72 -6.73
C ASP A 166 14.76 -4.69 -7.85
N ARG A 167 13.68 -4.02 -8.26
CA ARG A 167 13.77 -2.87 -9.18
C ARG A 167 14.61 -1.72 -8.63
N GLN A 168 14.61 -1.54 -7.32
CA GLN A 168 15.31 -0.43 -6.66
C GLN A 168 16.77 -0.74 -6.30
N LYS A 169 17.19 -2.01 -6.42
CA LYS A 169 18.58 -2.44 -6.15
C LYS A 169 19.50 -2.34 -7.40
N LYS A 170 18.93 -1.99 -8.56
CA LYS A 170 19.67 -1.80 -9.82
C LYS A 170 20.11 -0.37 -9.98
#